data_9ee1803866270e263a368751a9405427
#
_entry.id   9ee1803866270e263a368751a9405427
#
_cell.length_a   1.000
_cell.length_b   1.000
_cell.length_c   1.000
_cell.angle_alpha   90.00
_cell.angle_beta   90.00
_cell.angle_gamma   90.00
#
_symmetry.space_group_name_H-M   'P 1'
#
loop_
_entity.id
_entity.type
_entity.pdbx_description
1 polymer ?
#
loop_
_entity_poly.entity_id
_entity_poly.type
_entity_poly.pdbx_seq_one_letter_code
_entity_poly.pdbx_strand_id
1 'polypeptide(L)'
;MNISDPIADMLTRVRNASRARHTDVVVPASRTKREIARILKDEGFIAEFNEGQEGPRLILTLTLKYVDGKAPVVSGLKRISKPGLRVYARKTDIPRVLGGLGIVIVSTSQGIMTGAQARKAELGGEVLAFVW
;
A
#
# COMPACT_ATOMS: atom_id res chain seq x y z
N MET A 1 8.52 23.55 9.04
CA MET A 1 8.74 22.20 9.52
C MET A 1 8.25 21.18 8.47
N ASN A 2 9.09 20.27 8.07
CA ASN A 2 8.70 19.25 7.11
C ASN A 2 7.98 18.10 7.83
N ILE A 3 6.79 17.77 7.37
CA ILE A 3 6.04 16.64 7.88
C ILE A 3 6.35 15.46 6.98
N SER A 4 6.93 14.42 7.58
CA SER A 4 7.28 13.19 6.88
C SER A 4 6.06 12.31 6.73
N ASP A 5 5.86 11.74 5.53
CA ASP A 5 4.84 10.72 5.27
C ASP A 5 5.49 9.52 4.59
N PRO A 6 6.01 8.58 5.37
CA PRO A 6 6.68 7.39 4.82
C PRO A 6 5.78 6.53 3.94
N ILE A 7 4.48 6.49 4.23
CA ILE A 7 3.53 5.73 3.40
C ILE A 7 3.38 6.39 2.04
N ALA A 8 3.19 7.72 2.00
CA ALA A 8 3.11 8.44 0.73
C ALA A 8 4.40 8.28 -0.09
N ASP A 9 5.55 8.31 0.56
CA ASP A 9 6.84 8.09 -0.11
C ASP A 9 6.88 6.70 -0.75
N MET A 10 6.48 5.66 -0.02
CA MET A 10 6.42 4.29 -0.55
C MET A 10 5.50 4.21 -1.77
N LEU A 11 4.29 4.77 -1.68
CA LEU A 11 3.34 4.73 -2.79
C LEU A 11 3.87 5.48 -4.01
N THR A 12 4.52 6.62 -3.80
CA THR A 12 5.14 7.39 -4.87
C THR A 12 6.26 6.62 -5.56
N ARG A 13 7.10 5.93 -4.78
CA ARG A 13 8.17 5.10 -5.34
C ARG A 13 7.61 3.96 -6.19
N VAL A 14 6.58 3.28 -5.71
CA VAL A 14 5.92 2.21 -6.47
C VAL A 14 5.30 2.77 -7.75
N ARG A 15 4.61 3.90 -7.67
CA ARG A 15 4.00 4.56 -8.83
C ARG A 15 5.04 4.92 -9.88
N ASN A 16 6.12 5.57 -9.47
CA ASN A 16 7.17 6.00 -10.39
C ASN A 16 7.89 4.81 -11.02
N ALA A 17 8.21 3.78 -10.24
CA ALA A 17 8.86 2.59 -10.73
C ALA A 17 7.96 1.83 -11.73
N SER A 18 6.66 1.77 -11.46
CA SER A 18 5.69 1.14 -12.36
C SER A 18 5.60 1.88 -13.70
N ARG A 19 5.56 3.22 -13.65
CA ARG A 19 5.51 4.05 -14.86
C ARG A 19 6.79 3.93 -15.68
N ALA A 20 7.94 3.82 -15.02
CA ALA A 20 9.23 3.65 -15.67
C ALA A 20 9.50 2.21 -16.07
N ARG A 21 8.61 1.29 -15.76
CA ARG A 21 8.70 -0.14 -16.07
C ARG A 21 9.92 -0.82 -15.46
N HIS A 22 10.25 -0.43 -14.24
CA HIS A 22 11.32 -1.09 -13.49
C HIS A 22 10.87 -2.48 -13.04
N THR A 23 11.82 -3.41 -12.92
CA THR A 23 11.53 -4.76 -12.42
C THR A 23 11.18 -4.73 -10.94
N ASP A 24 11.88 -3.90 -10.17
CA ASP A 24 11.68 -3.79 -8.74
C ASP A 24 11.84 -2.36 -8.25
N VAL A 25 11.49 -2.15 -6.99
CA VAL A 25 11.65 -0.86 -6.33
C VAL A 25 12.07 -1.10 -4.88
N VAL A 26 13.00 -0.27 -4.41
CA VAL A 26 13.52 -0.36 -3.04
C VAL A 26 12.92 0.76 -2.20
N VAL A 27 12.42 0.41 -1.02
CA VAL A 27 11.91 1.36 -0.05
C VAL A 27 12.54 1.10 1.32
N PRO A 28 12.71 2.13 2.17
CA PRO A 28 13.13 1.89 3.55
C PRO A 28 12.13 0.99 4.27
N ALA A 29 12.62 0.03 5.04
CA ALA A 29 11.77 -0.92 5.75
C ALA A 29 11.17 -0.28 7.01
N SER A 30 9.92 -0.66 7.29
CA SER A 30 9.26 -0.38 8.56
C SER A 30 8.17 -1.41 8.74
N ARG A 31 7.66 -1.54 9.96
CA ARG A 31 6.57 -2.47 10.24
C ARG A 31 5.34 -2.16 9.37
N THR A 32 4.96 -0.89 9.30
CA THR A 32 3.81 -0.45 8.50
C THR A 32 4.02 -0.76 7.02
N LYS A 33 5.18 -0.43 6.47
CA LYS A 33 5.47 -0.67 5.05
C LYS A 33 5.52 -2.16 4.73
N ARG A 34 6.01 -2.98 5.66
CA ARG A 34 6.02 -4.43 5.52
C ARG A 34 4.59 -4.98 5.38
N GLU A 35 3.69 -4.49 6.24
CA GLU A 35 2.29 -4.88 6.20
C GLU A 35 1.61 -4.44 4.90
N ILE A 36 1.90 -3.24 4.43
CA ILE A 36 1.37 -2.75 3.16
C ILE A 36 1.90 -3.60 2.00
N ALA A 37 3.20 -3.93 1.99
CA ALA A 37 3.78 -4.78 0.96
C ALA A 37 3.13 -6.17 0.94
N ARG A 38 2.87 -6.75 2.12
CA ARG A 38 2.19 -8.03 2.25
C ARG A 38 0.79 -7.98 1.62
N ILE A 39 0.04 -6.91 1.88
CA ILE A 39 -1.30 -6.73 1.31
C ILE A 39 -1.21 -6.60 -0.21
N LEU A 40 -0.28 -5.80 -0.72
CA LEU A 40 -0.10 -5.64 -2.17
C LEU A 40 0.22 -6.96 -2.85
N LYS A 41 1.04 -7.80 -2.22
CA LYS A 41 1.35 -9.14 -2.72
C LYS A 41 0.13 -10.05 -2.67
N ASP A 42 -0.53 -10.13 -1.52
CA ASP A 42 -1.67 -11.03 -1.31
C ASP A 42 -2.83 -10.68 -2.26
N GLU A 43 -2.99 -9.41 -2.58
CA GLU A 43 -4.04 -8.94 -3.49
C GLU A 43 -3.61 -8.95 -4.96
N GLY A 44 -2.39 -9.38 -5.24
CA GLY A 44 -1.91 -9.57 -6.61
C GLY A 44 -1.42 -8.31 -7.30
N PHE A 45 -1.16 -7.22 -6.57
CA PHE A 45 -0.66 -5.98 -7.16
C PHE A 45 0.86 -6.00 -7.39
N ILE A 46 1.59 -6.75 -6.58
CA ILE A 46 3.02 -6.98 -6.79
C ILE A 46 3.29 -8.48 -6.79
N ALA A 47 4.40 -8.89 -7.38
CA ALA A 47 4.74 -10.30 -7.49
C ALA A 47 5.33 -10.84 -6.20
N GLU A 48 6.21 -10.10 -5.56
CA GLU A 48 6.94 -10.52 -4.37
C GLU A 48 7.52 -9.31 -3.64
N PHE A 49 7.90 -9.51 -2.38
CA PHE A 49 8.71 -8.55 -1.67
C PHE A 49 9.70 -9.28 -0.76
N ASN A 50 10.85 -8.68 -0.56
CA ASN A 50 11.91 -9.25 0.28
C ASN A 50 12.50 -8.18 1.18
N GLU A 51 12.87 -8.58 2.38
CA GLU A 51 13.63 -7.71 3.28
C GLU A 51 15.12 -7.90 3.02
N GLY A 52 15.85 -6.82 3.13
CA GLY A 52 17.29 -6.84 2.97
C GLY A 52 17.93 -5.75 3.80
N GLN A 53 19.22 -5.60 3.60
CA GLN A 53 20.00 -4.59 4.30
C GLN A 53 20.91 -3.88 3.33
N GLU A 54 20.94 -2.56 3.42
CA GLU A 54 21.79 -1.71 2.62
C GLU A 54 22.59 -0.85 3.57
N GLY A 55 23.84 -1.26 3.84
CA GLY A 55 24.63 -0.68 4.90
C GLY A 55 23.95 -0.87 6.27
N PRO A 56 23.78 0.18 7.06
CA PRO A 56 23.08 0.09 8.36
C PRO A 56 21.56 0.09 8.22
N ARG A 57 21.01 0.25 7.01
CA ARG A 57 19.58 0.41 6.80
C ARG A 57 18.91 -0.90 6.43
N LEU A 58 17.73 -1.13 7.02
CA LEU A 58 16.85 -2.20 6.58
C LEU A 58 15.99 -1.67 5.43
N ILE A 59 15.87 -2.47 4.38
CA ILE A 59 15.11 -2.11 3.19
C ILE A 59 14.14 -3.21 2.81
N LEU A 60 13.11 -2.81 2.04
CA LEU A 60 12.21 -3.74 1.36
C LEU A 60 12.43 -3.57 -0.13
N THR A 61 12.57 -4.69 -0.84
CA THR A 61 12.59 -4.71 -2.30
C THR A 61 11.28 -5.32 -2.77
N LEU A 62 10.48 -4.53 -3.50
CA LEU A 62 9.21 -4.99 -4.05
C LEU A 62 9.43 -5.35 -5.52
N THR A 63 9.05 -6.56 -5.91
CA THR A 63 9.10 -6.98 -7.31
C THR A 63 7.77 -6.63 -7.96
N LEU A 64 7.82 -5.75 -8.95
CA LEU A 64 6.63 -5.24 -9.62
C LEU A 64 6.06 -6.27 -10.59
N LYS A 65 4.78 -6.11 -10.92
CA LYS A 65 4.05 -7.06 -11.74
C LYS A 65 3.45 -6.35 -12.94
N TYR A 66 3.54 -7.00 -14.11
CA TYR A 66 3.04 -6.43 -15.35
C TYR A 66 2.17 -7.44 -16.07
N VAL A 67 1.15 -6.94 -16.77
CA VAL A 67 0.26 -7.78 -17.59
C VAL A 67 0.90 -7.94 -18.96
N ASP A 68 1.15 -9.19 -19.34
CA ASP A 68 1.79 -9.52 -20.63
C ASP A 68 3.10 -8.75 -20.87
N GLY A 69 3.81 -8.43 -19.77
CA GLY A 69 5.06 -7.68 -19.82
C GLY A 69 4.93 -6.24 -20.28
N LYS A 70 3.71 -5.70 -20.39
CA LYS A 70 3.47 -4.38 -20.96
C LYS A 70 2.89 -3.38 -19.99
N ALA A 71 1.73 -3.67 -19.39
CA ALA A 71 1.03 -2.73 -18.53
C ALA A 71 1.24 -3.08 -17.06
N PRO A 72 1.53 -2.10 -16.17
CA PRO A 72 1.62 -2.38 -14.75
C PRO A 72 0.29 -2.91 -14.23
N VAL A 73 0.33 -3.89 -13.32
CA VAL A 73 -0.88 -4.35 -12.64
C VAL A 73 -1.43 -3.23 -11.76
N VAL A 74 -0.54 -2.49 -11.09
CA VAL A 74 -0.95 -1.31 -10.34
C VAL A 74 -1.26 -0.18 -11.32
N SER A 75 -2.53 0.22 -11.41
CA SER A 75 -2.96 1.33 -12.25
C SER A 75 -2.91 2.66 -11.51
N GLY A 76 -3.19 2.65 -10.20
CA GLY A 76 -3.17 3.85 -9.39
C GLY A 76 -2.97 3.56 -7.93
N LEU A 77 -2.41 4.56 -7.24
CA LEU A 77 -2.20 4.54 -5.79
C LEU A 77 -2.52 5.95 -5.28
N LYS A 78 -3.34 6.02 -4.24
CA LYS A 78 -3.72 7.31 -3.66
C LYS A 78 -3.61 7.27 -2.15
N ARG A 79 -2.81 8.18 -1.60
CA ARG A 79 -2.74 8.39 -0.16
C ARG A 79 -4.00 9.11 0.30
N ILE A 80 -4.70 8.56 1.30
CA ILE A 80 -5.94 9.16 1.79
C ILE A 80 -5.71 9.87 3.11
N SER A 81 -5.42 9.14 4.18
CA SER A 81 -5.09 9.74 5.48
C SER A 81 -3.66 10.26 5.44
N LYS A 82 -3.45 11.48 5.93
CA LYS A 82 -2.14 12.14 5.90
C LYS A 82 -1.78 12.62 7.31
N PRO A 83 -0.50 12.81 7.63
CA PRO A 83 -0.11 13.28 8.97
C PRO A 83 -0.82 14.56 9.42
N GLY A 84 -1.08 15.49 8.50
CA GLY A 84 -1.79 16.75 8.80
C GLY A 84 -3.31 16.67 8.65
N LEU A 85 -3.84 15.55 8.13
CA LEU A 85 -5.27 15.41 7.87
C LEU A 85 -5.63 13.92 7.92
N ARG A 86 -5.91 13.42 9.12
CA ARG A 86 -6.26 12.01 9.31
C ARG A 86 -7.69 11.73 8.85
N VAL A 87 -7.87 10.58 8.19
CA VAL A 87 -9.17 10.15 7.68
C VAL A 87 -9.52 8.80 8.28
N TYR A 88 -10.65 8.73 8.97
CA TYR A 88 -11.13 7.52 9.61
C TYR A 88 -12.48 7.11 9.03
N ALA A 89 -12.78 5.83 9.05
CA ALA A 89 -14.07 5.30 8.64
C ALA A 89 -14.57 4.29 9.68
N ARG A 90 -15.87 4.35 9.95
CA ARG A 90 -16.54 3.33 10.76
C ARG A 90 -16.65 2.05 9.94
N LYS A 91 -16.89 0.93 10.60
CA LYS A 91 -17.06 -0.37 9.94
C LYS A 91 -18.09 -0.38 8.83
N THR A 92 -19.13 0.47 8.96
CA THR A 92 -20.21 0.58 7.97
C THR A 92 -19.89 1.54 6.84
N ASP A 93 -18.85 2.37 6.98
CA ASP A 93 -18.57 3.48 6.09
C ASP A 93 -17.25 3.30 5.30
N ILE A 94 -16.63 2.13 5.41
CA ILE A 94 -15.38 1.87 4.68
C ILE A 94 -15.65 1.94 3.18
N PRO A 95 -14.94 2.84 2.45
CA PRO A 95 -15.20 3.01 1.02
C PRO A 95 -14.79 1.79 0.20
N ARG A 96 -15.33 1.71 -1.00
CA ARG A 96 -14.92 0.72 -2.00
C ARG A 96 -14.26 1.45 -3.15
N VAL A 97 -13.23 0.84 -3.72
CA VAL A 97 -12.49 1.41 -4.85
C VAL A 97 -12.91 0.68 -6.11
N LEU A 98 -13.37 1.43 -7.12
CA LEU A 98 -13.80 0.87 -8.41
C LEU A 98 -14.78 -0.30 -8.26
N GLY A 99 -15.78 -0.16 -7.40
CA GLY A 99 -16.79 -1.20 -7.18
C GLY A 99 -16.24 -2.50 -6.61
N GLY A 100 -15.09 -2.46 -5.96
CA GLY A 100 -14.43 -3.63 -5.39
C GLY A 100 -13.31 -4.21 -6.23
N LEU A 101 -13.02 -3.63 -7.41
CA LEU A 101 -11.90 -4.05 -8.25
C LEU A 101 -10.56 -3.57 -7.69
N GLY A 102 -10.56 -2.43 -6.99
CA GLY A 102 -9.40 -1.97 -6.23
C GLY A 102 -9.53 -2.34 -4.77
N ILE A 103 -8.55 -1.94 -3.98
CA ILE A 103 -8.53 -2.18 -2.54
C ILE A 103 -8.39 -0.88 -1.76
N VAL A 104 -8.90 -0.90 -0.53
CA VAL A 104 -8.64 0.12 0.49
C VAL A 104 -7.72 -0.52 1.51
N ILE A 105 -6.68 0.19 1.91
CA ILE A 105 -5.80 -0.26 2.99
C ILE A 105 -6.19 0.52 4.24
N VAL A 106 -6.53 -0.22 5.31
CA VAL A 106 -7.06 0.35 6.55
C VAL A 106 -6.19 -0.09 7.73
N SER A 107 -5.88 0.86 8.60
CA SER A 107 -5.21 0.55 9.87
C SER A 107 -6.29 0.42 10.95
N THR A 108 -6.42 -0.79 11.48
CA THR A 108 -7.43 -1.11 12.51
C THR A 108 -6.76 -1.44 13.84
N SER A 109 -7.57 -1.60 14.87
CA SER A 109 -7.07 -2.04 16.18
C SER A 109 -6.44 -3.43 16.15
N GLN A 110 -6.72 -4.21 15.12
CA GLN A 110 -6.16 -5.56 14.94
C GLN A 110 -5.12 -5.62 13.82
N GLY A 111 -4.61 -4.47 13.40
CA GLY A 111 -3.56 -4.39 12.41
C GLY A 111 -4.00 -3.77 11.11
N ILE A 112 -3.07 -3.73 10.16
CA ILE A 112 -3.33 -3.18 8.82
C ILE A 112 -3.91 -4.29 7.96
N MET A 113 -5.00 -3.98 7.28
CA MET A 113 -5.74 -4.95 6.47
C MET A 113 -6.47 -4.25 5.32
N THR A 114 -7.05 -5.03 4.42
CA THR A 114 -7.90 -4.46 3.37
C THR A 114 -9.24 -4.03 3.94
N GLY A 115 -9.92 -3.12 3.23
CA GLY A 115 -11.27 -2.71 3.61
C GLY A 115 -12.25 -3.87 3.64
N ALA A 116 -12.10 -4.84 2.74
CA ALA A 116 -12.95 -6.04 2.72
C ALA A 116 -12.74 -6.88 3.99
N GLN A 117 -11.48 -7.06 4.40
CA GLN A 117 -11.17 -7.78 5.64
C GLN A 117 -11.70 -7.05 6.87
N ALA A 118 -11.57 -5.71 6.89
CA ALA A 118 -12.06 -4.89 8.00
C ALA A 118 -13.59 -4.97 8.11
N ARG A 119 -14.29 -4.91 6.99
CA ARG A 119 -15.76 -5.07 6.98
C ARG A 119 -16.17 -6.43 7.51
N LYS A 120 -15.50 -7.49 7.06
CA LYS A 120 -15.79 -8.85 7.51
C LYS A 120 -15.53 -9.03 9.00
N ALA A 121 -14.49 -8.39 9.52
CA ALA A 121 -14.16 -8.42 10.95
C ALA A 121 -14.96 -7.39 11.77
N GLU A 122 -15.80 -6.61 11.12
CA GLU A 122 -16.60 -5.55 11.76
C GLU A 122 -15.73 -4.51 12.47
N LEU A 123 -14.63 -4.11 11.81
CA LEU A 123 -13.68 -3.12 12.31
C LEU A 123 -13.70 -1.87 11.44
N GLY A 124 -13.70 -0.72 12.07
CA GLY A 124 -13.37 0.53 11.43
C GLY A 124 -11.90 0.85 11.66
N GLY A 125 -11.43 1.96 11.09
CA GLY A 125 -10.06 2.38 11.29
C GLY A 125 -9.66 3.56 10.43
N GLU A 126 -8.36 3.80 10.40
CA GLU A 126 -7.78 4.85 9.59
C GLU A 126 -7.63 4.38 8.16
N VAL A 127 -8.19 5.14 7.22
CA VAL A 127 -8.11 4.83 5.78
C VAL A 127 -6.78 5.34 5.26
N LEU A 128 -5.84 4.43 5.06
CA LEU A 128 -4.47 4.79 4.69
C LEU A 128 -4.33 5.15 3.22
N ALA A 129 -4.86 4.32 2.34
CA ALA A 129 -4.65 4.47 0.91
C ALA A 129 -5.67 3.69 0.08
N PHE A 130 -5.81 4.10 -1.18
CA PHE A 130 -6.51 3.33 -2.21
C PHE A 130 -5.49 2.80 -3.20
N VAL A 131 -5.69 1.57 -3.67
CA VAL A 131 -4.85 0.94 -4.70
C VAL A 131 -5.77 0.27 -5.72
N TRP A 132 -5.47 0.48 -6.97
CA TRP A 132 -6.24 -0.16 -8.05
C TRP A 132 -5.40 -0.42 -9.28
#